data_5deea50d35a5f2b4b8680ddad42a34be
#
_entry.id   5deea50d35a5f2b4b8680ddad42a34be
#
_cell.length_a   1.000
_cell.length_b   1.000
_cell.length_c   1.000
_cell.angle_alpha   90.00
_cell.angle_beta   90.00
_cell.angle_gamma   90.00
#
_symmetry.space_group_name_H-M   'P 1'
#
loop_
_entity.id
_entity.type
_entity.pdbx_description
1 polymer ?
#
loop_
_entity_poly.entity_id
_entity_poly.type
_entity_poly.pdbx_seq_one_letter_code
_entity_poly.pdbx_strand_id
1 'polypeptide(L)'
;MTSSFTDNDKQFLVRNLLSRYDKPIVCAEVGNMTGNSTRFFSTHIPNDSVFYSIDIRDHDIEVPDNVTRVKSCSLEWDCPESLDFVYLDGNHDTSHVIKEIDKYLRVTDTVSGHDCGHVAYALYRQFGNKDRHTELLLDNQCSSWIMRVI
;
A
#
# COMPACT_ATOMS: atom_id res chain seq x y z
N MET A 1 7.37 17.93 3.08
CA MET A 1 7.43 17.12 4.31
C MET A 1 6.34 16.05 4.22
N THR A 2 6.72 14.80 4.34
CA THR A 2 5.76 13.69 4.39
C THR A 2 5.14 13.60 5.78
N SER A 3 3.88 13.21 5.87
CA SER A 3 3.21 12.99 7.14
C SER A 3 3.64 11.67 7.79
N SER A 4 3.56 11.58 9.10
CA SER A 4 3.85 10.35 9.84
C SER A 4 2.68 9.36 9.70
N PHE A 5 3.00 8.08 9.78
CA PHE A 5 2.00 7.02 9.92
C PHE A 5 1.45 7.03 11.35
N THR A 6 0.20 7.44 11.51
CA THR A 6 -0.43 7.74 12.79
C THR A 6 -1.40 6.67 13.26
N ASP A 7 -1.89 6.79 14.50
CA ASP A 7 -2.95 5.92 15.02
C ASP A 7 -4.27 6.07 14.22
N ASN A 8 -4.54 7.26 13.69
CA ASN A 8 -5.70 7.48 12.82
C ASN A 8 -5.55 6.72 11.49
N ASP A 9 -4.34 6.67 10.91
CA ASP A 9 -4.04 5.83 9.76
C ASP A 9 -4.31 4.36 10.06
N LYS A 10 -3.82 3.88 11.20
CA LYS A 10 -4.01 2.48 11.63
C LYS A 10 -5.49 2.14 11.77
N GLN A 11 -6.27 2.99 12.44
CA GLN A 11 -7.72 2.79 12.61
C GLN A 11 -8.47 2.79 11.27
N PHE A 12 -8.14 3.72 10.38
CA PHE A 12 -8.71 3.78 9.04
C PHE A 12 -8.44 2.50 8.25
N LEU A 13 -7.19 2.02 8.26
CA LEU A 13 -6.77 0.82 7.55
C LEU A 13 -7.38 -0.45 8.14
N VAL A 14 -7.44 -0.58 9.46
CA VAL A 14 -8.12 -1.73 10.10
C VAL A 14 -9.57 -1.78 9.66
N ARG A 15 -10.28 -0.67 9.76
CA ARG A 15 -11.72 -0.60 9.48
C ARG A 15 -12.07 -0.81 8.00
N ASN A 16 -11.28 -0.23 7.10
CA ASN A 16 -11.64 -0.15 5.69
C ASN A 16 -10.85 -1.11 4.77
N LEU A 17 -9.72 -1.62 5.22
CA LEU A 17 -8.86 -2.51 4.44
C LEU A 17 -8.75 -3.89 5.09
N LEU A 18 -8.17 -3.96 6.29
CA LEU A 18 -7.75 -5.22 6.90
C LEU A 18 -8.92 -6.07 7.42
N SER A 19 -10.02 -5.44 7.83
CA SER A 19 -11.24 -6.15 8.29
C SER A 19 -11.89 -7.04 7.23
N ARG A 20 -11.48 -6.89 5.96
CA ARG A 20 -11.99 -7.70 4.85
C ARG A 20 -11.36 -9.10 4.76
N TYR A 21 -10.25 -9.31 5.47
CA TYR A 21 -9.45 -10.52 5.33
C TYR A 21 -9.51 -11.35 6.62
N ASP A 22 -10.13 -12.52 6.53
CA ASP A 22 -10.23 -13.51 7.62
C ASP A 22 -9.44 -14.80 7.33
N LYS A 23 -8.81 -14.90 6.17
CA LYS A 23 -8.00 -16.03 5.69
C LYS A 23 -6.62 -15.54 5.26
N PRO A 24 -5.62 -16.42 5.18
CA PRO A 24 -4.29 -16.02 4.70
C PRO A 24 -4.33 -15.29 3.37
N ILE A 25 -3.60 -14.20 3.28
CA ILE A 25 -3.51 -13.32 2.10
C ILE A 25 -2.07 -13.19 1.63
N VAL A 26 -1.92 -12.67 0.40
CA VAL A 26 -0.63 -12.24 -0.14
C VAL A 26 -0.71 -10.75 -0.37
N CYS A 27 0.10 -9.98 0.31
CA CYS A 27 0.07 -8.52 0.23
C CYS A 27 1.48 -7.93 0.22
N ALA A 28 1.56 -6.64 -0.08
CA ALA A 28 2.82 -5.93 -0.15
C ALA A 28 2.71 -4.49 0.35
N GLU A 29 3.82 -3.95 0.84
CA GLU A 29 4.02 -2.52 1.01
C GLU A 29 5.21 -2.04 0.18
N VAL A 30 5.13 -0.81 -0.28
CA VAL A 30 6.22 -0.09 -0.95
C VAL A 30 6.66 1.06 -0.05
N GLY A 31 7.95 1.08 0.32
CA GLY A 31 8.50 2.05 1.25
C GLY A 31 8.34 1.59 2.71
N ASN A 32 9.43 1.14 3.31
CA ASN A 32 9.39 0.60 4.67
C ASN A 32 10.13 1.47 5.71
N MET A 33 10.99 2.35 5.27
CA MET A 33 11.79 3.34 6.00
C MET A 33 12.10 2.96 7.47
N THR A 34 11.25 3.36 8.43
CA THR A 34 11.42 3.05 9.87
C THR A 34 10.84 1.69 10.27
N GLY A 35 10.11 1.02 9.37
CA GLY A 35 9.42 -0.23 9.65
C GLY A 35 8.12 -0.09 10.44
N ASN A 36 7.62 1.12 10.65
CA ASN A 36 6.42 1.36 11.45
C ASN A 36 5.17 0.75 10.78
N SER A 37 4.94 1.05 9.50
CA SER A 37 3.86 0.43 8.72
C SER A 37 4.08 -1.07 8.52
N THR A 38 5.32 -1.49 8.31
CA THR A 38 5.70 -2.91 8.17
C THR A 38 5.25 -3.72 9.37
N ARG A 39 5.59 -3.27 10.59
CA ARG A 39 5.19 -3.93 11.83
C ARG A 39 3.68 -3.93 12.02
N PHE A 40 3.03 -2.82 11.70
CA PHE A 40 1.58 -2.70 11.78
C PHE A 40 0.88 -3.73 10.90
N PHE A 41 1.20 -3.77 9.61
CA PHE A 41 0.57 -4.73 8.68
C PHE A 41 0.86 -6.17 9.07
N SER A 42 2.12 -6.50 9.39
CA SER A 42 2.49 -7.87 9.77
C SER A 42 1.73 -8.40 10.98
N THR A 43 1.34 -7.51 11.90
CA THR A 43 0.58 -7.85 13.10
C THR A 43 -0.92 -8.02 12.83
N HIS A 44 -1.46 -7.31 11.84
CA HIS A 44 -2.91 -7.21 11.59
C HIS A 44 -3.41 -8.07 10.42
N ILE A 45 -2.53 -8.67 9.63
CA ILE A 45 -2.92 -9.62 8.60
C ILE A 45 -3.14 -11.01 9.22
N PRO A 46 -3.98 -11.86 8.59
CA PRO A 46 -4.20 -13.23 9.09
C PRO A 46 -2.91 -14.02 9.19
N ASN A 47 -2.87 -14.98 10.13
CA ASN A 47 -1.76 -15.94 10.25
C ASN A 47 -1.55 -16.67 8.93
N ASP A 48 -0.29 -17.05 8.66
CA ASP A 48 0.14 -17.75 7.44
C ASP A 48 0.02 -16.88 6.15
N SER A 49 -0.24 -15.59 6.28
CA SER A 49 -0.17 -14.64 5.15
C SER A 49 1.28 -14.43 4.69
N VAL A 50 1.43 -14.10 3.42
CA VAL A 50 2.71 -13.70 2.83
C VAL A 50 2.72 -12.18 2.69
N PHE A 51 3.71 -11.53 3.27
CA PHE A 51 3.84 -10.08 3.25
C PHE A 51 5.21 -9.66 2.71
N TYR A 52 5.20 -8.97 1.56
CA TYR A 52 6.40 -8.41 0.95
C TYR A 52 6.56 -6.94 1.35
N SER A 53 7.77 -6.58 1.79
CA SER A 53 8.13 -5.19 2.09
C SER A 53 9.21 -4.74 1.11
N ILE A 54 8.86 -3.83 0.20
CA ILE A 54 9.70 -3.41 -0.92
C ILE A 54 10.24 -2.01 -0.65
N ASP A 55 11.54 -1.84 -0.76
CA ASP A 55 12.21 -0.54 -0.73
C ASP A 55 13.42 -0.53 -1.66
N ILE A 56 13.74 0.62 -2.23
CA ILE A 56 14.95 0.80 -3.05
C ILE A 56 16.22 0.81 -2.19
N ARG A 57 16.09 1.06 -0.89
CA ARG A 57 17.18 1.12 0.08
C ARG A 57 17.08 -0.05 1.04
N ASP A 58 18.26 -0.43 1.52
CA ASP A 58 18.38 -1.46 2.56
C ASP A 58 18.43 -0.76 3.91
N HIS A 59 17.25 -0.48 4.48
CA HIS A 59 17.16 0.13 5.80
C HIS A 59 17.51 -0.89 6.89
N ASP A 60 18.26 -0.45 7.91
CA ASP A 60 18.57 -1.26 9.08
C ASP A 60 17.36 -1.26 10.03
N ILE A 61 16.39 -2.09 9.72
CA ILE A 61 15.16 -2.26 10.49
C ILE A 61 14.95 -3.74 10.82
N GLU A 62 14.48 -4.01 12.02
CA GLU A 62 13.99 -5.33 12.38
C GLU A 62 12.59 -5.52 11.77
N VAL A 63 12.40 -6.63 11.09
CA VAL A 63 11.09 -7.03 10.56
C VAL A 63 10.65 -8.35 11.16
N PRO A 64 9.34 -8.55 11.38
CA PRO A 64 8.79 -9.83 11.81
C PRO A 64 9.10 -10.97 10.83
N ASP A 65 9.11 -12.21 11.33
CA ASP A 65 9.45 -13.40 10.55
C ASP A 65 8.50 -13.65 9.36
N ASN A 66 7.27 -13.15 9.43
CA ASN A 66 6.31 -13.26 8.33
C ASN A 66 6.49 -12.23 7.22
N VAL A 67 7.51 -11.37 7.30
CA VAL A 67 7.82 -10.33 6.32
C VAL A 67 8.99 -10.76 5.44
N THR A 68 8.78 -10.74 4.13
CA THR A 68 9.83 -10.92 3.13
C THR A 68 10.28 -9.56 2.63
N ARG A 69 11.52 -9.17 2.92
CA ARG A 69 12.09 -7.92 2.43
C ARG A 69 12.57 -8.06 0.99
N VAL A 70 12.27 -7.05 0.19
CA VAL A 70 12.68 -6.99 -1.22
C VAL A 70 13.36 -5.64 -1.47
N LYS A 71 14.63 -5.66 -1.88
CA LYS A 71 15.34 -4.46 -2.32
C LYS A 71 15.12 -4.27 -3.81
N SER A 72 14.19 -3.41 -4.16
CA SER A 72 13.83 -3.13 -5.56
C SER A 72 13.09 -1.80 -5.67
N CYS A 73 13.13 -1.20 -6.85
CA CYS A 73 12.15 -0.21 -7.25
C CYS A 73 10.78 -0.88 -7.40
N SER A 74 9.73 -0.24 -6.91
CA SER A 74 8.36 -0.76 -6.97
C SER A 74 7.90 -1.06 -8.40
N LEU A 75 8.36 -0.27 -9.37
CA LEU A 75 8.01 -0.45 -10.79
C LEU A 75 8.79 -1.60 -11.46
N GLU A 76 9.93 -1.99 -10.90
CA GLU A 76 10.79 -3.04 -11.43
C GLU A 76 10.59 -4.39 -10.72
N TRP A 77 9.98 -4.37 -9.53
CA TRP A 77 9.73 -5.59 -8.78
C TRP A 77 8.85 -6.56 -9.58
N ASP A 78 9.35 -7.79 -9.73
CA ASP A 78 8.60 -8.89 -10.32
C ASP A 78 7.65 -9.47 -9.27
N CYS A 79 6.50 -8.84 -9.14
CA CYS A 79 5.50 -9.19 -8.12
C CYS A 79 4.74 -10.46 -8.49
N PRO A 80 4.12 -11.15 -7.51
CA PRO A 80 3.20 -12.24 -7.77
C PRO A 80 2.07 -11.85 -8.74
N GLU A 81 1.56 -12.83 -9.47
CA GLU A 81 0.46 -12.62 -10.43
C GLU A 81 -0.85 -12.15 -9.77
N SER A 82 -1.00 -12.41 -8.47
CA SER A 82 -2.15 -12.00 -7.69
C SER A 82 -1.74 -11.56 -6.30
N LEU A 83 -2.19 -10.38 -5.90
CA LEU A 83 -2.04 -9.81 -4.56
C LEU A 83 -3.43 -9.42 -4.04
N ASP A 84 -3.63 -9.53 -2.73
CA ASP A 84 -4.88 -9.11 -2.09
C ASP A 84 -4.92 -7.59 -1.90
N PHE A 85 -3.80 -6.97 -1.55
CA PHE A 85 -3.64 -5.52 -1.61
C PHE A 85 -2.16 -5.11 -1.71
N VAL A 86 -1.94 -3.87 -2.12
CA VAL A 86 -0.63 -3.21 -2.08
C VAL A 86 -0.78 -1.86 -1.40
N TYR A 87 0.12 -1.55 -0.47
CA TYR A 87 0.20 -0.26 0.23
C TYR A 87 1.40 0.55 -0.26
N LEU A 88 1.15 1.76 -0.78
CA LEU A 88 2.15 2.62 -1.40
C LEU A 88 2.55 3.78 -0.46
N ASP A 89 3.78 3.80 -0.02
CA ASP A 89 4.36 4.87 0.80
C ASP A 89 5.84 5.10 0.46
N GLY A 90 6.16 5.03 -0.82
CA GLY A 90 7.52 5.23 -1.32
C GLY A 90 7.71 6.59 -1.97
N ASN A 91 7.76 6.60 -3.28
CA ASN A 91 7.93 7.82 -4.06
C ASN A 91 6.62 8.59 -4.18
N HIS A 92 6.64 9.91 -3.99
CA HIS A 92 5.46 10.78 -4.07
C HIS A 92 5.37 11.57 -5.38
N ASP A 93 6.29 11.37 -6.33
CA ASP A 93 6.18 11.96 -7.66
C ASP A 93 4.90 11.49 -8.35
N THR A 94 4.11 12.43 -8.85
CA THR A 94 2.83 12.15 -9.50
C THR A 94 2.94 11.09 -10.60
N SER A 95 3.92 11.23 -11.50
CA SER A 95 4.11 10.26 -12.59
C SER A 95 4.48 8.88 -12.10
N HIS A 96 5.27 8.78 -11.04
CA HIS A 96 5.66 7.51 -10.43
C HIS A 96 4.47 6.82 -9.77
N VAL A 97 3.70 7.55 -8.97
CA VAL A 97 2.51 7.01 -8.29
C VAL A 97 1.44 6.56 -9.29
N ILE A 98 1.23 7.31 -10.37
CA ILE A 98 0.32 6.89 -11.46
C ILE A 98 0.75 5.53 -12.02
N LYS A 99 2.04 5.35 -12.29
CA LYS A 99 2.58 4.08 -12.82
C LYS A 99 2.48 2.94 -11.81
N GLU A 100 2.69 3.21 -10.53
CA GLU A 100 2.52 2.22 -9.47
C GLU A 100 1.07 1.74 -9.41
N ILE A 101 0.10 2.66 -9.38
CA ILE A 101 -1.32 2.31 -9.35
C ILE A 101 -1.69 1.50 -10.60
N ASP A 102 -1.25 1.92 -11.80
CA ASP A 102 -1.48 1.18 -13.03
C ASP A 102 -0.90 -0.24 -13.00
N LYS A 103 0.32 -0.36 -12.49
CA LYS A 103 0.98 -1.67 -12.36
C LYS A 103 0.21 -2.58 -11.42
N TYR A 104 -0.05 -2.11 -10.20
CA TYR A 104 -0.59 -2.97 -9.15
C TYR A 104 -2.09 -3.27 -9.33
N LEU A 105 -2.88 -2.40 -9.93
CA LEU A 105 -4.27 -2.72 -10.28
C LEU A 105 -4.42 -3.79 -11.38
N ARG A 106 -3.31 -4.26 -11.95
CA ARG A 106 -3.30 -5.45 -12.84
C ARG A 106 -3.22 -6.77 -12.07
N VAL A 107 -2.75 -6.73 -10.83
CA VAL A 107 -2.51 -7.91 -10.00
C VAL A 107 -3.31 -7.91 -8.69
N THR A 108 -3.99 -6.81 -8.38
CA THR A 108 -4.90 -6.69 -7.23
C THR A 108 -6.08 -5.80 -7.60
N ASP A 109 -7.20 -5.97 -6.92
CA ASP A 109 -8.32 -5.04 -7.00
C ASP A 109 -8.22 -3.87 -6.00
N THR A 110 -7.23 -3.89 -5.09
CA THR A 110 -7.11 -2.93 -4.01
C THR A 110 -5.69 -2.39 -3.87
N VAL A 111 -5.53 -1.11 -4.12
CA VAL A 111 -4.30 -0.35 -3.86
C VAL A 111 -4.61 0.68 -2.79
N SER A 112 -3.76 0.76 -1.79
CA SER A 112 -3.86 1.71 -0.68
C SER A 112 -2.54 2.47 -0.57
N GLY A 113 -2.49 3.50 0.22
CA GLY A 113 -1.24 4.22 0.45
C GLY A 113 -1.37 5.34 1.45
N HIS A 114 -0.31 6.09 1.56
CA HIS A 114 -0.15 7.19 2.52
C HIS A 114 0.03 8.54 1.79
N ASP A 115 0.06 9.63 2.57
CA ASP A 115 0.29 11.00 2.08
C ASP A 115 -0.71 11.42 0.98
N CYS A 116 -2.01 11.18 1.20
CA CYS A 116 -3.06 11.49 0.23
C CYS A 116 -3.00 12.94 -0.31
N GLY A 117 -2.58 13.91 0.51
CA GLY A 117 -2.40 15.29 0.07
C GLY A 117 -1.28 15.46 -0.95
N HIS A 118 -0.15 14.77 -0.77
CA HIS A 118 1.00 14.83 -1.68
C HIS A 118 0.74 14.09 -3.01
N VAL A 119 -0.07 13.04 -2.97
CA VAL A 119 -0.36 12.22 -4.16
C VAL A 119 -1.75 12.49 -4.73
N ALA A 120 -2.45 13.52 -4.28
CA ALA A 120 -3.84 13.80 -4.63
C ALA A 120 -4.07 13.85 -6.14
N TYR A 121 -3.18 14.49 -6.90
CA TYR A 121 -3.34 14.58 -8.35
C TYR A 121 -3.27 13.18 -9.01
N ALA A 122 -2.35 12.34 -8.57
CA ALA A 122 -2.26 10.96 -9.06
C ALA A 122 -3.53 10.17 -8.74
N LEU A 123 -4.06 10.31 -7.51
CA LEU A 123 -5.29 9.64 -7.10
C LEU A 123 -6.49 10.07 -7.96
N TYR A 124 -6.65 11.37 -8.19
CA TYR A 124 -7.75 11.87 -9.02
C TYR A 124 -7.61 11.45 -10.48
N ARG A 125 -6.41 11.43 -11.03
CA ARG A 125 -6.15 10.95 -12.38
C ARG A 125 -6.54 9.49 -12.52
N GLN A 126 -6.18 8.65 -11.58
CA GLN A 126 -6.50 7.22 -11.60
C GLN A 126 -7.98 6.95 -11.30
N PHE A 127 -8.56 7.68 -10.37
CA PHE A 127 -10.00 7.60 -10.09
C PHE A 127 -10.85 7.99 -11.31
N GLY A 128 -10.42 8.98 -12.07
CA GLY A 128 -11.08 9.42 -13.30
C GLY A 128 -10.77 8.57 -14.54
N ASN A 129 -9.99 7.49 -14.42
CA ASN A 129 -9.65 6.62 -15.54
C ASN A 129 -10.91 5.88 -16.04
N LYS A 130 -11.26 6.10 -17.31
CA LYS A 130 -12.48 5.53 -17.92
C LYS A 130 -12.39 4.03 -18.21
N ASP A 131 -11.16 3.47 -18.18
CA ASP A 131 -10.94 2.06 -18.48
C ASP A 131 -11.22 1.13 -17.29
N ARG A 132 -11.50 1.72 -16.12
CA ARG A 132 -11.85 0.96 -14.91
C ARG A 132 -12.83 1.75 -14.04
N HIS A 133 -13.68 1.01 -13.36
CA HIS A 133 -14.56 1.58 -12.33
C HIS A 133 -13.90 1.38 -10.96
N THR A 134 -13.63 2.47 -10.27
CA THR A 134 -12.97 2.45 -8.96
C THR A 134 -13.76 3.26 -7.95
N GLU A 135 -13.64 2.90 -6.68
CA GLU A 135 -13.98 3.75 -5.55
C GLU A 135 -12.69 4.27 -4.91
N LEU A 136 -12.73 5.48 -4.37
CA LEU A 136 -11.64 6.09 -3.64
C LEU A 136 -12.13 6.48 -2.24
N LEU A 137 -11.56 5.85 -1.21
CA LEU A 137 -11.86 6.15 0.18
C LEU A 137 -10.77 7.06 0.74
N LEU A 138 -11.23 8.17 1.30
CA LEU A 138 -10.40 9.16 1.99
C LEU A 138 -11.03 9.45 3.35
N ASP A 139 -10.20 9.82 4.32
CA ASP A 139 -10.64 10.27 5.64
C ASP A 139 -9.86 11.53 6.02
N ASN A 140 -10.55 12.57 6.45
CA ASN A 140 -9.93 13.85 6.83
C ASN A 140 -9.14 13.77 8.15
N GLN A 141 -9.21 12.66 8.88
CA GLN A 141 -8.49 12.43 10.13
C GLN A 141 -7.13 11.78 9.94
N CYS A 142 -6.83 11.29 8.73
CA CYS A 142 -5.57 10.62 8.43
C CYS A 142 -5.08 10.93 7.01
N SER A 143 -3.87 10.48 6.70
CA SER A 143 -3.26 10.64 5.37
C SER A 143 -3.35 9.39 4.50
N SER A 144 -3.91 8.30 4.99
CA SER A 144 -4.08 7.07 4.21
C SER A 144 -5.28 7.15 3.27
N TRP A 145 -5.19 6.41 2.19
CA TRP A 145 -6.22 6.31 1.16
C TRP A 145 -6.37 4.87 0.67
N ILE A 146 -7.52 4.54 0.12
CA ILE A 146 -7.78 3.21 -0.47
C ILE A 146 -8.48 3.41 -1.81
N MET A 147 -7.97 2.77 -2.86
CA MET A 147 -8.58 2.71 -4.18
C MET A 147 -8.92 1.27 -4.53
N ARG A 148 -10.17 1.01 -4.87
CA ARG A 148 -10.65 -0.33 -5.25
C ARG A 148 -11.29 -0.33 -6.60
N VAL A 149 -11.04 -1.39 -7.37
CA VAL A 149 -11.82 -1.70 -8.57
C VAL A 149 -13.16 -2.33 -8.12
N ILE A 150 -14.25 -1.83 -8.63
CA ILE A 150 -15.61 -2.27 -8.31
C ILE A 150 -16.34 -2.82 -9.52
#